data_8150fde81449c8ad03bd46d34a391637
#
_entry.id   8150fde81449c8ad03bd46d34a391637
#
_cell.length_a   1.000
_cell.length_b   1.000
_cell.length_c   1.000
_cell.angle_alpha   90.00
_cell.angle_beta   90.00
_cell.angle_gamma   90.00
#
_symmetry.space_group_name_H-M   'P 1'
#
loop_
_entity.id
_entity.type
_entity.pdbx_description
1 polymer ?
#
loop_
_entity_poly.entity_id
_entity_poly.type
_entity_poly.pdbx_seq_one_letter_code
_entity_poly.pdbx_strand_id
1 'polypeptide(L)'
;MQHRKIIHIDMDCFFAAVECLDNPSLKGLPLAVGHDVDRGVVSTASYEARKYGVHSAQSIRMAKLRCPHIVIVSPRIERYKEISDKIRSIFYRYTDIIEPISLDEAFLDVTTNKLGETNAVDIANEIRNAIYNELHLTSSAGVSYCKMLAKIASDTNKPNGICVIRPDNALSFLDNLKIEKLWMVGPRTAQEMHSLGIFTVKQLRTYSETSLTRLFGKRGKLFYEYSRGIDNSIVETYRERKSVSCETTFSNDISLHSTLIIKLYHIVIELISRIQKSKFKGHTLCLKIKFADFTQIT
;
A
#
# COMPACT_ATOMS: atom_id res chain seq x y z
N MET A 1 -32.02 2.57 -3.95
CA MET A 1 -30.99 3.16 -3.06
C MET A 1 -29.81 3.60 -3.93
N GLN A 2 -29.36 4.83 -3.77
CA GLN A 2 -28.17 5.30 -4.49
C GLN A 2 -26.94 4.59 -3.93
N HIS A 3 -26.25 3.81 -4.75
CA HIS A 3 -24.99 3.16 -4.34
C HIS A 3 -23.91 4.22 -4.14
N ARG A 4 -23.06 4.02 -3.13
CA ARG A 4 -21.86 4.85 -2.95
C ARG A 4 -20.98 4.76 -4.21
N LYS A 5 -20.21 5.81 -4.45
CA LYS A 5 -19.24 5.91 -5.55
C LYS A 5 -17.86 6.11 -4.97
N ILE A 6 -17.12 5.04 -4.88
CA ILE A 6 -15.77 5.03 -4.29
C ILE A 6 -14.73 4.88 -5.39
N ILE A 7 -13.77 5.78 -5.42
CA ILE A 7 -12.59 5.70 -6.27
C ILE A 7 -11.38 5.36 -5.38
N HIS A 8 -10.56 4.42 -5.80
CA HIS A 8 -9.23 4.21 -5.27
C HIS A 8 -8.21 4.64 -6.32
N ILE A 9 -7.35 5.60 -5.99
CA ILE A 9 -6.22 6.02 -6.83
C ILE A 9 -4.95 5.47 -6.23
N ASP A 10 -4.07 4.93 -7.08
CA ASP A 10 -2.79 4.34 -6.69
C ASP A 10 -1.75 4.72 -7.77
N MET A 11 -0.67 5.39 -7.34
CA MET A 11 0.37 5.85 -8.25
C MET A 11 1.21 4.67 -8.76
N ASP A 12 1.51 4.67 -10.04
CA ASP A 12 2.29 3.60 -10.66
C ASP A 12 3.76 3.67 -10.24
N CYS A 13 4.27 2.63 -9.57
CA CYS A 13 5.65 2.51 -9.06
C CYS A 13 6.20 3.81 -8.46
N PHE A 14 5.43 4.46 -7.59
CA PHE A 14 5.54 5.86 -7.18
C PHE A 14 6.97 6.36 -6.94
N PHE A 15 7.73 5.79 -6.00
CA PHE A 15 9.07 6.28 -5.71
C PHE A 15 9.99 6.16 -6.92
N ALA A 16 9.93 5.05 -7.65
CA ALA A 16 10.73 4.87 -8.87
C ALA A 16 10.32 5.86 -9.98
N ALA A 17 9.03 6.15 -10.10
CA ALA A 17 8.52 7.13 -11.06
C ALA A 17 8.99 8.55 -10.72
N VAL A 18 9.02 8.93 -9.43
CA VAL A 18 9.56 10.24 -8.99
C VAL A 18 11.07 10.34 -9.25
N GLU A 19 11.83 9.26 -9.03
CA GLU A 19 13.27 9.26 -9.37
C GLU A 19 13.48 9.43 -10.88
N CYS A 20 12.67 8.78 -11.73
CA CYS A 20 12.72 8.96 -13.18
C CYS A 20 12.24 10.35 -13.64
N LEU A 21 11.34 10.99 -12.88
CA LEU A 21 10.90 12.36 -13.15
C LEU A 21 12.04 13.35 -12.93
N ASP A 22 12.75 13.24 -11.82
CA ASP A 22 13.85 14.14 -11.44
C ASP A 22 15.16 13.81 -12.20
N ASN A 23 15.35 12.55 -12.63
CA ASN A 23 16.48 12.10 -13.44
C ASN A 23 16.00 11.28 -14.64
N PRO A 24 15.76 11.91 -15.81
CA PRO A 24 15.26 11.23 -17.00
C PRO A 24 16.17 10.11 -17.54
N SER A 25 17.47 10.08 -17.19
CA SER A 25 18.37 8.99 -17.61
C SER A 25 18.01 7.62 -17.02
N LEU A 26 17.18 7.61 -15.98
CA LEU A 26 16.70 6.38 -15.34
C LEU A 26 15.47 5.77 -16.05
N LYS A 27 14.84 6.50 -16.96
CA LYS A 27 13.64 6.01 -17.67
C LYS A 27 13.97 4.79 -18.52
N GLY A 28 13.11 3.77 -18.41
CA GLY A 28 13.25 2.52 -19.16
C GLY A 28 14.28 1.54 -18.58
N LEU A 29 15.02 1.93 -17.54
CA LEU A 29 15.96 1.04 -16.87
C LEU A 29 15.27 0.22 -15.77
N PRO A 30 15.72 -1.02 -15.51
CA PRO A 30 15.34 -1.71 -14.30
C PRO A 30 15.86 -0.94 -13.08
N LEU A 31 14.94 -0.32 -12.33
CA LEU A 31 15.24 0.56 -11.20
C LEU A 31 14.59 0.02 -9.92
N ALA A 32 15.32 0.04 -8.81
CA ALA A 32 14.76 -0.13 -7.49
C ALA A 32 15.19 1.01 -6.56
N VAL A 33 14.24 1.51 -5.80
CA VAL A 33 14.50 2.48 -4.73
C VAL A 33 14.74 1.70 -3.44
N GLY A 34 15.89 1.94 -2.81
CA GLY A 34 16.32 1.26 -1.59
C GLY A 34 17.76 1.64 -1.24
N HIS A 35 18.21 1.30 -0.04
CA HIS A 35 19.60 1.49 0.33
C HIS A 35 20.44 0.32 -0.18
N ASP A 36 21.48 0.62 -0.98
CA ASP A 36 22.40 -0.39 -1.54
C ASP A 36 23.40 -0.84 -0.49
N VAL A 37 22.90 -1.61 0.48
CA VAL A 37 23.66 -2.22 1.57
C VAL A 37 23.21 -3.67 1.75
N ASP A 38 24.01 -4.52 2.40
CA ASP A 38 23.75 -5.97 2.55
C ASP A 38 22.35 -6.29 3.12
N ARG A 39 21.89 -5.50 4.07
CA ARG A 39 20.56 -5.65 4.70
C ARG A 39 19.53 -4.69 4.13
N GLY A 40 19.84 -4.06 3.00
CA GLY A 40 18.92 -3.16 2.30
C GLY A 40 17.70 -3.89 1.73
N VAL A 41 16.60 -3.17 1.67
CA VAL A 41 15.30 -3.66 1.18
C VAL A 41 14.80 -2.74 0.07
N VAL A 42 14.20 -3.33 -0.95
CA VAL A 42 13.51 -2.61 -2.02
C VAL A 42 12.25 -1.94 -1.46
N SER A 43 12.19 -0.63 -1.50
CA SER A 43 10.98 0.14 -1.18
C SER A 43 10.00 0.10 -2.33
N THR A 44 10.49 0.36 -3.56
CA THR A 44 9.69 0.30 -4.80
C THR A 44 10.57 -0.16 -5.95
N ALA A 45 10.00 -0.93 -6.88
CA ALA A 45 10.65 -1.36 -8.12
C ALA A 45 9.90 -0.81 -9.34
N SER A 46 10.64 -0.35 -10.36
CA SER A 46 10.08 0.03 -11.67
C SER A 46 9.42 -1.17 -12.36
N TYR A 47 8.56 -0.92 -13.32
CA TYR A 47 7.92 -2.02 -14.08
C TYR A 47 8.95 -2.83 -14.87
N GLU A 48 10.04 -2.21 -15.33
CA GLU A 48 11.17 -2.89 -15.96
C GLU A 48 11.81 -3.88 -14.99
N ALA A 49 12.08 -3.47 -13.75
CA ALA A 49 12.64 -4.35 -12.72
C ALA A 49 11.67 -5.48 -12.32
N ARG A 50 10.36 -5.20 -12.28
CA ARG A 50 9.33 -6.20 -11.97
C ARG A 50 9.29 -7.35 -12.98
N LYS A 51 9.67 -7.12 -14.25
CA LYS A 51 9.78 -8.19 -15.28
C LYS A 51 10.81 -9.26 -14.90
N TYR A 52 11.81 -8.91 -14.09
CA TYR A 52 12.81 -9.83 -13.54
C TYR A 52 12.40 -10.41 -12.18
N GLY A 53 11.15 -10.17 -11.73
CA GLY A 53 10.65 -10.63 -10.43
C GLY A 53 11.16 -9.82 -9.24
N VAL A 54 11.68 -8.60 -9.46
CA VAL A 54 12.03 -7.67 -8.38
C VAL A 54 10.75 -6.99 -7.88
N HIS A 55 10.57 -6.92 -6.56
CA HIS A 55 9.38 -6.34 -5.93
C HIS A 55 9.68 -5.70 -4.58
N SER A 56 8.78 -4.87 -4.07
CA SER A 56 8.86 -4.25 -2.76
C SER A 56 9.00 -5.29 -1.65
N ALA A 57 9.69 -4.93 -0.58
CA ALA A 57 10.04 -5.77 0.58
C ALA A 57 11.07 -6.88 0.30
N GLN A 58 11.55 -7.04 -0.94
CA GLN A 58 12.63 -7.96 -1.27
C GLN A 58 13.99 -7.36 -0.85
N SER A 59 14.96 -8.20 -0.44
CA SER A 59 16.31 -7.71 -0.17
C SER A 59 16.99 -7.21 -1.44
N ILE A 60 17.83 -6.16 -1.32
CA ILE A 60 18.63 -5.62 -2.44
C ILE A 60 19.53 -6.71 -3.04
N ARG A 61 20.11 -7.56 -2.19
CA ARG A 61 20.89 -8.71 -2.64
C ARG A 61 20.11 -9.62 -3.60
N MET A 62 18.88 -9.98 -3.24
CA MET A 62 18.02 -10.80 -4.11
C MET A 62 17.60 -10.05 -5.38
N ALA A 63 17.35 -8.74 -5.28
CA ALA A 63 17.05 -7.92 -6.45
C ALA A 63 18.22 -7.93 -7.47
N LYS A 64 19.46 -7.78 -7.00
CA LYS A 64 20.67 -7.87 -7.83
C LYS A 64 20.89 -9.26 -8.43
N LEU A 65 20.58 -10.33 -7.69
CA LEU A 65 20.65 -11.70 -8.21
C LEU A 65 19.64 -11.94 -9.35
N ARG A 66 18.43 -11.38 -9.21
CA ARG A 66 17.37 -11.52 -10.24
C ARG A 66 17.59 -10.61 -11.45
N CYS A 67 18.15 -9.45 -11.23
CA CYS A 67 18.44 -8.45 -12.26
C CYS A 67 19.84 -7.85 -12.03
N PRO A 68 20.93 -8.47 -12.56
CA PRO A 68 22.30 -8.05 -12.29
C PRO A 68 22.62 -6.61 -12.74
N HIS A 69 21.87 -6.08 -13.71
CA HIS A 69 22.02 -4.71 -14.22
C HIS A 69 21.04 -3.71 -13.61
N ILE A 70 20.40 -4.07 -12.50
CA ILE A 70 19.45 -3.19 -11.81
C ILE A 70 20.15 -1.96 -11.25
N VAL A 71 19.55 -0.79 -11.45
CA VAL A 71 20.00 0.46 -10.84
C VAL A 71 19.35 0.60 -9.48
N ILE A 72 20.14 0.79 -8.43
CA ILE A 72 19.66 1.04 -7.07
C ILE A 72 19.83 2.52 -6.75
N VAL A 73 18.72 3.17 -6.34
CA VAL A 73 18.71 4.57 -5.94
C VAL A 73 18.26 4.70 -4.49
N SER A 74 18.99 5.49 -3.71
CA SER A 74 18.63 5.74 -2.31
C SER A 74 17.31 6.53 -2.20
N PRO A 75 16.41 6.18 -1.24
CA PRO A 75 15.11 6.83 -1.12
C PRO A 75 15.24 8.29 -0.66
N ARG A 76 14.45 9.17 -1.28
CA ARG A 76 14.32 10.61 -0.95
C ARG A 76 12.94 10.91 -0.38
N ILE A 77 12.68 10.45 0.85
CA ILE A 77 11.35 10.45 1.47
C ILE A 77 10.69 11.82 1.48
N GLU A 78 11.43 12.90 1.75
CA GLU A 78 10.86 14.26 1.78
C GLU A 78 10.39 14.68 0.36
N ARG A 79 11.12 14.30 -0.69
CA ARG A 79 10.71 14.53 -2.07
C ARG A 79 9.41 13.79 -2.42
N TYR A 80 9.28 12.56 -1.96
CA TYR A 80 8.04 11.79 -2.18
C TYR A 80 6.85 12.37 -1.44
N LYS A 81 7.05 12.90 -0.24
CA LYS A 81 6.00 13.63 0.50
C LYS A 81 5.56 14.90 -0.24
N GLU A 82 6.50 15.69 -0.76
CA GLU A 82 6.21 16.88 -1.55
C GLU A 82 5.30 16.56 -2.74
N ILE A 83 5.65 15.52 -3.49
CA ILE A 83 4.84 15.07 -4.64
C ILE A 83 3.48 14.52 -4.18
N SER A 84 3.46 13.73 -3.10
CA SER A 84 2.21 13.23 -2.49
C SER A 84 1.26 14.35 -2.10
N ASP A 85 1.75 15.44 -1.54
CA ASP A 85 0.94 16.59 -1.15
C ASP A 85 0.34 17.31 -2.38
N LYS A 86 1.10 17.39 -3.50
CA LYS A 86 0.58 17.89 -4.77
C LYS A 86 -0.53 16.98 -5.32
N ILE A 87 -0.35 15.65 -5.26
CA ILE A 87 -1.38 14.69 -5.68
C ILE A 87 -2.65 14.87 -4.84
N ARG A 88 -2.52 15.00 -3.52
CA ARG A 88 -3.67 15.23 -2.64
C ARG A 88 -4.40 16.54 -2.95
N SER A 89 -3.67 17.59 -3.30
CA SER A 89 -4.25 18.87 -3.73
C SER A 89 -5.11 18.71 -4.99
N ILE A 90 -4.74 17.78 -5.90
CA ILE A 90 -5.58 17.44 -7.06
C ILE A 90 -6.87 16.76 -6.59
N PHE A 91 -6.79 15.77 -5.66
CA PHE A 91 -7.97 15.07 -5.16
C PHE A 91 -8.99 16.01 -4.52
N TYR A 92 -8.54 17.01 -3.75
CA TYR A 92 -9.42 17.99 -3.09
C TYR A 92 -10.21 18.88 -4.06
N ARG A 93 -9.90 18.89 -5.35
CA ARG A 93 -10.72 19.59 -6.35
C ARG A 93 -12.05 18.89 -6.60
N TYR A 94 -12.10 17.59 -6.32
CA TYR A 94 -13.24 16.71 -6.63
C TYR A 94 -14.11 16.38 -5.41
N THR A 95 -13.49 16.14 -4.28
CA THR A 95 -14.20 15.80 -3.03
C THR A 95 -13.38 16.18 -1.81
N ASP A 96 -14.05 16.41 -0.67
CA ASP A 96 -13.38 16.56 0.62
C ASP A 96 -13.32 15.23 1.40
N ILE A 97 -14.00 14.20 0.93
CA ILE A 97 -14.04 12.89 1.58
C ILE A 97 -12.93 12.01 1.01
N ILE A 98 -11.73 12.18 1.56
CA ILE A 98 -10.50 11.52 1.11
C ILE A 98 -9.87 10.79 2.30
N GLU A 99 -9.52 9.52 2.12
CA GLU A 99 -8.77 8.70 3.07
C GLU A 99 -7.42 8.31 2.45
N PRO A 100 -6.32 9.02 2.78
CA PRO A 100 -4.99 8.60 2.40
C PRO A 100 -4.61 7.31 3.13
N ILE A 101 -4.14 6.29 2.41
CA ILE A 101 -3.65 5.03 2.97
C ILE A 101 -2.12 5.09 3.11
N SER A 102 -1.46 5.66 2.10
CA SER A 102 -0.01 5.82 2.02
C SER A 102 0.36 7.17 1.39
N LEU A 103 1.61 7.34 0.93
CA LEU A 103 2.03 8.52 0.17
C LEU A 103 1.51 8.49 -1.28
N ASP A 104 1.17 7.33 -1.80
CA ASP A 104 0.89 7.08 -3.20
C ASP A 104 -0.53 6.57 -3.46
N GLU A 105 -1.32 6.30 -2.43
CA GLU A 105 -2.68 5.80 -2.62
C GLU A 105 -3.70 6.43 -1.67
N ALA A 106 -4.92 6.59 -2.16
CA ALA A 106 -6.04 7.10 -1.38
C ALA A 106 -7.38 6.56 -1.88
N PHE A 107 -8.34 6.45 -0.95
CA PHE A 107 -9.76 6.34 -1.29
C PHE A 107 -10.40 7.73 -1.35
N LEU A 108 -11.29 7.91 -2.33
CA LEU A 108 -12.11 9.10 -2.51
C LEU A 108 -13.58 8.66 -2.54
N ASP A 109 -14.42 9.24 -1.70
CA ASP A 109 -15.87 9.10 -1.85
C ASP A 109 -16.38 10.28 -2.70
N VAL A 110 -16.85 9.96 -3.89
CA VAL A 110 -17.38 10.91 -4.86
C VAL A 110 -18.89 10.76 -5.04
N THR A 111 -19.57 10.11 -4.09
CA THR A 111 -21.04 9.96 -4.10
C THR A 111 -21.72 11.32 -4.19
N THR A 112 -21.23 12.26 -3.39
CA THR A 112 -21.49 13.69 -3.53
C THR A 112 -20.15 14.37 -3.76
N ASN A 113 -19.99 15.06 -4.88
CA ASN A 113 -18.72 15.65 -5.29
C ASN A 113 -18.88 17.12 -5.67
N LYS A 114 -17.76 17.84 -5.79
CA LYS A 114 -17.75 19.29 -6.01
C LYS A 114 -18.13 19.72 -7.44
N LEU A 115 -18.05 18.79 -8.38
CA LEU A 115 -18.36 19.07 -9.79
C LEU A 115 -19.85 18.85 -10.14
N GLY A 116 -20.62 18.20 -9.25
CA GLY A 116 -21.98 17.76 -9.58
C GLY A 116 -22.01 16.61 -10.59
N GLU A 117 -20.86 16.00 -10.87
CA GLU A 117 -20.73 14.89 -11.82
C GLU A 117 -21.33 13.61 -11.25
N THR A 118 -22.14 12.94 -12.08
CA THR A 118 -22.81 11.70 -11.65
C THR A 118 -22.02 10.43 -11.96
N ASN A 119 -21.05 10.51 -12.88
CA ASN A 119 -20.24 9.37 -13.31
C ASN A 119 -18.86 9.35 -12.63
N ALA A 120 -18.69 8.45 -11.67
CA ALA A 120 -17.39 8.31 -10.97
C ALA A 120 -16.23 7.89 -11.88
N VAL A 121 -16.51 7.30 -13.04
CA VAL A 121 -15.46 6.90 -14.00
C VAL A 121 -14.87 8.13 -14.67
N ASP A 122 -15.70 9.13 -14.99
CA ASP A 122 -15.24 10.39 -15.58
C ASP A 122 -14.39 11.17 -14.58
N ILE A 123 -14.83 11.25 -13.32
CA ILE A 123 -14.03 11.84 -12.23
C ILE A 123 -12.68 11.12 -12.08
N ALA A 124 -12.65 9.79 -12.09
CA ALA A 124 -11.41 9.03 -11.98
C ALA A 124 -10.46 9.31 -13.16
N ASN A 125 -10.98 9.44 -14.37
CA ASN A 125 -10.18 9.79 -15.54
C ASN A 125 -9.67 11.23 -15.48
N GLU A 126 -10.50 12.18 -15.06
CA GLU A 126 -10.06 13.57 -14.86
C GLU A 126 -8.94 13.67 -13.82
N ILE A 127 -9.05 12.98 -12.68
CA ILE A 127 -8.00 12.93 -11.66
C ILE A 127 -6.70 12.38 -12.26
N ARG A 128 -6.75 11.26 -12.97
CA ARG A 128 -5.58 10.65 -13.59
C ARG A 128 -4.94 11.56 -14.64
N ASN A 129 -5.75 12.21 -15.45
CA ASN A 129 -5.30 13.17 -16.45
C ASN A 129 -4.67 14.41 -15.79
N ALA A 130 -5.25 14.94 -14.72
CA ALA A 130 -4.69 16.05 -13.95
C ALA A 130 -3.33 15.68 -13.35
N ILE A 131 -3.21 14.50 -12.74
CA ILE A 131 -1.93 13.99 -12.23
C ILE A 131 -0.88 13.91 -13.34
N TYR A 132 -1.24 13.38 -14.51
CA TYR A 132 -0.32 13.24 -15.63
C TYR A 132 0.10 14.60 -16.19
N ASN A 133 -0.85 15.48 -16.42
CA ASN A 133 -0.58 16.79 -17.04
C ASN A 133 0.21 17.73 -16.13
N GLU A 134 -0.04 17.68 -14.82
CA GLU A 134 0.58 18.61 -13.87
C GLU A 134 1.87 18.04 -13.23
N LEU A 135 1.96 16.73 -13.06
CA LEU A 135 3.07 16.10 -12.35
C LEU A 135 3.88 15.13 -13.22
N HIS A 136 3.44 14.85 -14.45
CA HIS A 136 4.07 13.90 -15.39
C HIS A 136 4.25 12.49 -14.81
N LEU A 137 3.35 12.10 -13.91
CA LEU A 137 3.29 10.78 -13.28
C LEU A 137 2.03 10.07 -13.74
N THR A 138 2.07 8.73 -13.81
CA THR A 138 0.89 7.92 -14.07
C THR A 138 0.29 7.36 -12.80
N SER A 139 -1.01 7.14 -12.83
CA SER A 139 -1.75 6.49 -11.75
C SER A 139 -2.77 5.51 -12.31
N SER A 140 -3.09 4.51 -11.52
CA SER A 140 -4.16 3.56 -11.81
C SER A 140 -5.34 3.79 -10.89
N ALA A 141 -6.55 3.60 -11.40
CA ALA A 141 -7.78 3.85 -10.67
C ALA A 141 -8.68 2.62 -10.62
N GLY A 142 -9.29 2.40 -9.47
CA GLY A 142 -10.39 1.46 -9.29
C GLY A 142 -11.66 2.19 -8.88
N VAL A 143 -12.75 1.91 -9.56
CA VAL A 143 -14.06 2.53 -9.30
C VAL A 143 -15.04 1.45 -8.89
N SER A 144 -15.70 1.62 -7.74
CA SER A 144 -16.70 0.70 -7.24
C SER A 144 -17.67 1.36 -6.25
N TYR A 145 -18.54 0.55 -5.66
CA TYR A 145 -19.50 0.98 -4.64
C TYR A 145 -18.97 0.80 -3.20
N CYS A 146 -17.79 0.20 -3.02
CA CYS A 146 -17.15 0.03 -1.72
C CYS A 146 -15.62 0.05 -1.83
N LYS A 147 -14.96 0.28 -0.69
CA LYS A 147 -13.49 0.43 -0.63
C LYS A 147 -12.76 -0.82 -1.07
N MET A 148 -13.16 -1.99 -0.59
CA MET A 148 -12.51 -3.26 -0.90
C MET A 148 -12.47 -3.51 -2.41
N LEU A 149 -13.59 -3.36 -3.11
CA LEU A 149 -13.63 -3.58 -4.56
C LEU A 149 -12.90 -2.49 -5.33
N ALA A 150 -12.97 -1.24 -4.90
CA ALA A 150 -12.21 -0.14 -5.52
C ALA A 150 -10.69 -0.39 -5.41
N LYS A 151 -10.20 -0.88 -4.25
CA LYS A 151 -8.79 -1.24 -4.06
C LYS A 151 -8.35 -2.39 -4.98
N ILE A 152 -9.13 -3.47 -5.06
CA ILE A 152 -8.84 -4.59 -5.95
C ILE A 152 -8.87 -4.15 -7.41
N ALA A 153 -9.84 -3.33 -7.79
CA ALA A 153 -9.98 -2.81 -9.13
C ALA A 153 -8.76 -2.00 -9.57
N SER A 154 -8.22 -1.14 -8.71
CA SER A 154 -7.06 -0.30 -9.05
C SER A 154 -5.80 -1.11 -9.40
N ASP A 155 -5.68 -2.34 -8.88
CA ASP A 155 -4.55 -3.24 -9.15
C ASP A 155 -4.74 -4.09 -10.42
N THR A 156 -5.95 -4.13 -11.00
CA THR A 156 -6.29 -5.06 -12.09
C THR A 156 -5.64 -4.67 -13.40
N ASN A 157 -5.67 -3.39 -13.75
CA ASN A 157 -5.21 -2.88 -15.05
C ASN A 157 -3.96 -1.99 -14.94
N LYS A 158 -3.09 -2.21 -13.93
CA LYS A 158 -1.80 -1.51 -13.82
C LYS A 158 -0.83 -1.88 -14.94
N PRO A 159 0.01 -0.94 -15.41
CA PRO A 159 0.05 0.50 -15.08
C PRO A 159 -0.93 1.34 -15.91
N ASN A 160 -1.16 2.58 -15.45
CA ASN A 160 -1.91 3.63 -16.12
C ASN A 160 -3.29 3.18 -16.61
N GLY A 161 -3.95 2.34 -15.78
CA GLY A 161 -5.23 1.73 -16.12
C GLY A 161 -6.38 2.19 -15.23
N ILE A 162 -7.58 1.87 -15.66
CA ILE A 162 -8.79 1.99 -14.86
C ILE A 162 -9.56 0.67 -14.92
N CYS A 163 -10.12 0.27 -13.79
CA CYS A 163 -11.03 -0.86 -13.70
C CYS A 163 -12.27 -0.46 -12.91
N VAL A 164 -13.43 -0.90 -13.38
CA VAL A 164 -14.73 -0.56 -12.79
C VAL A 164 -15.43 -1.85 -12.39
N ILE A 165 -15.77 -1.96 -11.11
CA ILE A 165 -16.55 -3.08 -10.58
C ILE A 165 -17.89 -2.54 -10.10
N ARG A 166 -18.95 -2.88 -10.81
CA ARG A 166 -20.33 -2.47 -10.50
C ARG A 166 -21.03 -3.54 -9.66
N PRO A 167 -22.15 -3.19 -8.98
CA PRO A 167 -22.89 -4.17 -8.20
C PRO A 167 -23.35 -5.40 -8.98
N ASP A 168 -23.70 -5.24 -10.25
CA ASP A 168 -24.19 -6.31 -11.14
C ASP A 168 -23.10 -7.31 -11.53
N ASN A 169 -21.84 -6.88 -11.61
CA ASN A 169 -20.72 -7.75 -12.00
C ASN A 169 -19.77 -8.10 -10.86
N ALA A 170 -19.98 -7.59 -9.64
CA ALA A 170 -19.06 -7.76 -8.52
C ALA A 170 -18.83 -9.22 -8.14
N LEU A 171 -19.87 -10.03 -8.07
CA LEU A 171 -19.75 -11.44 -7.71
C LEU A 171 -19.03 -12.25 -8.78
N SER A 172 -19.34 -12.03 -10.06
CA SER A 172 -18.66 -12.70 -11.17
C SER A 172 -17.18 -12.30 -11.25
N PHE A 173 -16.84 -11.07 -10.97
CA PHE A 173 -15.45 -10.61 -10.86
C PHE A 173 -14.72 -11.32 -9.70
N LEU A 174 -15.33 -11.36 -8.52
CA LEU A 174 -14.77 -12.01 -7.33
C LEU A 174 -14.64 -13.53 -7.50
N ASP A 175 -15.51 -14.19 -8.28
CA ASP A 175 -15.45 -15.64 -8.49
C ASP A 175 -14.11 -16.09 -9.04
N ASN A 176 -13.54 -15.34 -9.96
CA ASN A 176 -12.29 -15.66 -10.64
C ASN A 176 -11.06 -15.07 -9.91
N LEU A 177 -11.26 -14.32 -8.84
CA LEU A 177 -10.17 -13.69 -8.11
C LEU A 177 -9.42 -14.72 -7.29
N LYS A 178 -8.10 -14.81 -7.49
CA LYS A 178 -7.22 -15.60 -6.63
C LYS A 178 -7.27 -15.06 -5.21
N ILE A 179 -7.20 -15.97 -4.23
CA ILE A 179 -7.38 -15.60 -2.82
C ILE A 179 -6.32 -14.61 -2.32
N GLU A 180 -5.09 -14.66 -2.85
CA GLU A 180 -3.99 -13.75 -2.52
C GLU A 180 -4.26 -12.31 -2.97
N LYS A 181 -5.22 -12.12 -3.88
CA LYS A 181 -5.60 -10.81 -4.40
C LYS A 181 -6.78 -10.19 -3.64
N LEU A 182 -7.40 -10.96 -2.75
CA LEU A 182 -8.44 -10.40 -1.89
C LEU A 182 -7.81 -9.43 -0.88
N TRP A 183 -8.34 -8.23 -0.80
CA TRP A 183 -7.83 -7.22 0.11
C TRP A 183 -7.80 -7.75 1.55
N MET A 184 -6.76 -7.41 2.32
CA MET A 184 -6.47 -7.90 3.67
C MET A 184 -6.01 -9.37 3.77
N VAL A 185 -5.86 -10.09 2.67
CA VAL A 185 -5.24 -11.41 2.63
C VAL A 185 -3.76 -11.25 2.31
N GLY A 186 -2.93 -11.34 3.35
CA GLY A 186 -1.47 -11.35 3.19
C GLY A 186 -0.94 -12.77 2.90
N PRO A 187 0.38 -12.90 2.56
CA PRO A 187 0.97 -14.19 2.16
C PRO A 187 0.74 -15.32 3.17
N ARG A 188 0.86 -15.05 4.48
CA ARG A 188 0.63 -16.05 5.52
C ARG A 188 -0.82 -16.54 5.56
N THR A 189 -1.78 -15.61 5.48
CA THR A 189 -3.21 -15.95 5.46
C THR A 189 -3.58 -16.69 4.17
N ALA A 190 -3.00 -16.30 3.03
CA ALA A 190 -3.17 -17.02 1.77
C ALA A 190 -2.66 -18.47 1.89
N GLN A 191 -1.50 -18.68 2.49
CA GLN A 191 -0.96 -20.02 2.71
C GLN A 191 -1.86 -20.87 3.63
N GLU A 192 -2.41 -20.29 4.70
CA GLU A 192 -3.41 -20.95 5.54
C GLU A 192 -4.67 -21.33 4.74
N MET A 193 -5.17 -20.42 3.90
CA MET A 193 -6.31 -20.69 3.03
C MET A 193 -6.01 -21.79 2.01
N HIS A 194 -4.83 -21.79 1.40
CA HIS A 194 -4.39 -22.84 0.49
C HIS A 194 -4.34 -24.22 1.15
N SER A 195 -3.87 -24.32 2.40
CA SER A 195 -3.87 -25.58 3.15
C SER A 195 -5.27 -26.12 3.43
N LEU A 196 -6.29 -25.26 3.39
CA LEU A 196 -7.71 -25.61 3.49
C LEU A 196 -8.38 -25.85 2.11
N GLY A 197 -7.62 -25.83 1.01
CA GLY A 197 -8.14 -25.99 -0.34
C GLY A 197 -8.83 -24.74 -0.91
N ILE A 198 -8.60 -23.56 -0.30
CA ILE A 198 -9.21 -22.29 -0.72
C ILE A 198 -8.18 -21.53 -1.56
N PHE A 199 -8.33 -21.54 -2.89
CA PHE A 199 -7.45 -20.87 -3.85
C PHE A 199 -8.12 -19.65 -4.50
N THR A 200 -9.46 -19.58 -4.47
CA THR A 200 -10.25 -18.50 -5.09
C THR A 200 -11.26 -17.94 -4.11
N VAL A 201 -11.69 -16.71 -4.36
CA VAL A 201 -12.75 -16.07 -3.58
C VAL A 201 -14.08 -16.83 -3.72
N LYS A 202 -14.35 -17.47 -4.86
CA LYS A 202 -15.51 -18.34 -5.01
C LYS A 202 -15.50 -19.50 -4.02
N GLN A 203 -14.36 -20.18 -3.85
CA GLN A 203 -14.21 -21.24 -2.87
C GLN A 203 -14.35 -20.73 -1.44
N LEU A 204 -13.76 -19.56 -1.12
CA LEU A 204 -13.94 -18.92 0.20
C LEU A 204 -15.43 -18.67 0.50
N ARG A 205 -16.21 -18.26 -0.50
CA ARG A 205 -17.64 -17.93 -0.35
C ARG A 205 -18.50 -19.15 0.02
N THR A 206 -18.04 -20.36 -0.20
CA THR A 206 -18.79 -21.59 0.20
C THR A 206 -18.80 -21.81 1.71
N TYR A 207 -17.91 -21.17 2.44
CA TYR A 207 -17.84 -21.27 3.89
C TYR A 207 -18.86 -20.38 4.58
N SER A 208 -19.41 -20.85 5.72
CA SER A 208 -20.26 -20.04 6.59
C SER A 208 -19.44 -19.02 7.38
N GLU A 209 -20.10 -17.94 7.84
CA GLU A 209 -19.47 -16.93 8.70
C GLU A 209 -18.89 -17.58 9.97
N THR A 210 -19.64 -18.49 10.59
CA THR A 210 -19.24 -19.22 11.80
C THR A 210 -17.96 -20.04 11.54
N SER A 211 -17.89 -20.73 10.39
CA SER A 211 -16.70 -21.52 10.04
C SER A 211 -15.48 -20.62 9.82
N LEU A 212 -15.62 -19.54 9.09
CA LEU A 212 -14.52 -18.59 8.85
C LEU A 212 -14.08 -17.89 10.13
N THR A 213 -15.01 -17.54 11.02
CA THR A 213 -14.68 -16.93 12.32
C THR A 213 -13.90 -17.91 13.21
N ARG A 214 -14.25 -19.19 13.19
CA ARG A 214 -13.50 -20.23 13.92
C ARG A 214 -12.07 -20.40 13.38
N LEU A 215 -11.89 -20.32 12.05
CA LEU A 215 -10.58 -20.52 11.40
C LEU A 215 -9.68 -19.28 11.50
N PHE A 216 -10.23 -18.08 11.29
CA PHE A 216 -9.47 -16.84 11.11
C PHE A 216 -9.74 -15.78 12.19
N GLY A 217 -10.46 -16.14 13.27
CA GLY A 217 -10.80 -15.23 14.35
C GLY A 217 -11.65 -14.05 13.87
N LYS A 218 -11.38 -12.87 14.38
CA LYS A 218 -12.10 -11.62 14.02
C LYS A 218 -12.08 -11.32 12.50
N ARG A 219 -11.08 -11.80 11.78
CA ARG A 219 -10.98 -11.62 10.33
C ARG A 219 -11.94 -12.53 9.55
N GLY A 220 -12.43 -13.60 10.15
CA GLY A 220 -13.33 -14.54 9.48
C GLY A 220 -14.62 -13.88 9.02
N LYS A 221 -15.23 -13.00 9.84
CA LYS A 221 -16.38 -12.19 9.45
C LYS A 221 -16.07 -11.28 8.27
N LEU A 222 -14.93 -10.59 8.29
CA LEU A 222 -14.48 -9.73 7.20
C LEU A 222 -14.34 -10.52 5.89
N PHE A 223 -13.70 -11.69 5.92
CA PHE A 223 -13.53 -12.55 4.74
C PHE A 223 -14.86 -13.08 4.22
N TYR A 224 -15.81 -13.38 5.11
CA TYR A 224 -17.16 -13.75 4.74
C TYR A 224 -17.87 -12.63 3.96
N GLU A 225 -17.83 -11.41 4.49
CA GLU A 225 -18.45 -10.24 3.86
C GLU A 225 -17.73 -9.90 2.52
N TYR A 226 -16.41 -9.82 2.51
CA TYR A 226 -15.61 -9.49 1.34
C TYR A 226 -15.78 -10.49 0.19
N SER A 227 -15.87 -11.79 0.48
CA SER A 227 -16.14 -12.79 -0.55
C SER A 227 -17.50 -12.62 -1.23
N ARG A 228 -18.41 -11.86 -0.63
CA ARG A 228 -19.76 -11.54 -1.12
C ARG A 228 -19.87 -10.12 -1.69
N GLY A 229 -18.74 -9.41 -1.82
CA GLY A 229 -18.73 -8.04 -2.30
C GLY A 229 -19.30 -7.02 -1.30
N ILE A 230 -19.39 -7.38 -0.03
CA ILE A 230 -19.92 -6.54 1.04
C ILE A 230 -18.77 -5.88 1.78
N ASP A 231 -18.74 -4.54 1.77
CA ASP A 231 -17.84 -3.72 2.57
C ASP A 231 -18.57 -2.41 2.93
N ASN A 232 -18.97 -2.31 4.18
CA ASN A 232 -19.71 -1.16 4.70
C ASN A 232 -18.79 -0.09 5.30
N SER A 233 -17.45 -0.27 5.24
CA SER A 233 -16.52 0.73 5.73
C SER A 233 -16.68 2.05 4.98
N ILE A 234 -16.63 3.15 5.72
CA ILE A 234 -16.70 4.51 5.16
C ILE A 234 -15.28 4.98 4.78
N VAL A 235 -15.21 5.98 3.92
CA VAL A 235 -13.97 6.72 3.65
C VAL A 235 -13.73 7.66 4.82
N GLU A 236 -12.66 7.39 5.60
CA GLU A 236 -12.35 8.14 6.83
C GLU A 236 -11.42 9.31 6.51
N THR A 237 -11.91 10.53 6.64
CA THR A 237 -11.14 11.76 6.36
C THR A 237 -10.09 12.07 7.44
N TYR A 238 -10.27 11.53 8.62
CA TYR A 238 -9.38 11.74 9.76
C TYR A 238 -9.10 10.43 10.48
N ARG A 239 -7.84 10.18 10.74
CA ARG A 239 -7.38 9.05 11.54
C ARG A 239 -6.44 9.53 12.63
N GLU A 240 -6.84 9.35 13.87
CA GLU A 240 -5.97 9.66 15.00
C GLU A 240 -4.72 8.76 14.99
N ARG A 241 -3.56 9.40 15.17
CA ARG A 241 -2.29 8.67 15.26
C ARG A 241 -2.23 7.90 16.58
N LYS A 242 -2.10 6.57 16.51
CA LYS A 242 -2.07 5.68 17.68
C LYS A 242 -0.69 5.40 18.21
N SER A 243 0.36 5.61 17.41
CA SER A 243 1.75 5.35 17.81
C SER A 243 2.74 6.20 17.03
N VAL A 244 3.90 6.42 17.63
CA VAL A 244 5.10 6.98 16.98
C VAL A 244 6.23 6.03 17.26
N SER A 245 6.98 5.64 16.23
CA SER A 245 8.11 4.72 16.35
C SER A 245 9.33 5.19 15.59
N CYS A 246 10.49 4.71 16.01
CA CYS A 246 11.74 4.81 15.29
C CYS A 246 12.43 3.45 15.36
N GLU A 247 12.90 2.95 14.23
CA GLU A 247 13.64 1.70 14.16
C GLU A 247 14.84 1.82 13.23
N THR A 248 15.87 1.01 13.47
CA THR A 248 17.02 0.90 12.58
C THR A 248 17.46 -0.56 12.46
N THR A 249 17.99 -0.92 11.30
CA THR A 249 18.65 -2.20 11.09
C THR A 249 20.16 -1.96 11.06
N PHE A 250 20.90 -2.66 11.92
CA PHE A 250 22.36 -2.55 11.94
C PHE A 250 22.97 -3.26 10.73
N SER A 251 24.06 -2.72 10.20
CA SER A 251 24.79 -3.34 9.09
C SER A 251 25.34 -4.73 9.45
N ASN A 252 25.79 -4.88 10.69
CA ASN A 252 26.26 -6.14 11.27
C ASN A 252 25.55 -6.43 12.60
N ASP A 253 25.54 -7.69 13.01
CA ASP A 253 25.03 -8.07 14.33
C ASP A 253 25.92 -7.49 15.43
N ILE A 254 25.30 -6.99 16.49
CA ILE A 254 26.01 -6.35 17.60
C ILE A 254 25.78 -7.21 18.84
N SER A 255 26.86 -7.72 19.42
CA SER A 255 26.86 -8.47 20.69
C SER A 255 27.35 -7.63 21.88
N LEU A 256 28.12 -6.56 21.62
CA LEU A 256 28.68 -5.73 22.67
C LEU A 256 27.60 -4.80 23.28
N HIS A 257 27.31 -4.99 24.56
CA HIS A 257 26.27 -4.27 25.28
C HIS A 257 26.46 -2.74 25.23
N SER A 258 27.69 -2.23 25.41
CA SER A 258 27.97 -0.80 25.35
C SER A 258 27.62 -0.19 23.98
N THR A 259 27.91 -0.89 22.90
CA THR A 259 27.57 -0.47 21.54
C THR A 259 26.05 -0.43 21.34
N LEU A 260 25.33 -1.44 21.85
CA LEU A 260 23.86 -1.46 21.78
C LEU A 260 23.23 -0.28 22.53
N ILE A 261 23.76 0.07 23.70
CA ILE A 261 23.28 1.25 24.49
C ILE A 261 23.48 2.54 23.69
N ILE A 262 24.64 2.73 23.07
CA ILE A 262 24.91 3.91 22.23
C ILE A 262 23.93 3.98 21.06
N LYS A 263 23.70 2.85 20.36
CA LYS A 263 22.73 2.78 19.26
C LYS A 263 21.31 3.09 19.72
N LEU A 264 20.90 2.52 20.85
CA LEU A 264 19.60 2.80 21.45
C LEU A 264 19.44 4.28 21.79
N TYR A 265 20.47 4.92 22.32
CA TYR A 265 20.46 6.35 22.61
C TYR A 265 20.16 7.20 21.36
N HIS A 266 20.79 6.89 20.23
CA HIS A 266 20.51 7.58 18.97
C HIS A 266 19.05 7.36 18.49
N ILE A 267 18.52 6.14 18.64
CA ILE A 267 17.13 5.84 18.31
C ILE A 267 16.17 6.63 19.19
N VAL A 268 16.48 6.76 20.48
CA VAL A 268 15.67 7.53 21.43
C VAL A 268 15.65 9.01 21.08
N ILE A 269 16.80 9.62 20.75
CA ILE A 269 16.87 11.02 20.31
C ILE A 269 15.98 11.24 19.07
N GLU A 270 16.08 10.37 18.09
CA GLU A 270 15.24 10.45 16.89
C GLU A 270 13.75 10.28 17.22
N LEU A 271 13.41 9.35 18.11
CA LEU A 271 12.03 9.15 18.58
C LEU A 271 11.48 10.40 19.26
N ILE A 272 12.26 11.04 20.14
CA ILE A 272 11.86 12.30 20.82
C ILE A 272 11.58 13.38 19.78
N SER A 273 12.45 13.55 18.78
CA SER A 273 12.24 14.51 17.70
C SER A 273 10.92 14.26 16.95
N ARG A 274 10.61 12.99 16.63
CA ARG A 274 9.36 12.61 15.96
C ARG A 274 8.12 12.87 16.82
N ILE A 275 8.21 12.59 18.13
CA ILE A 275 7.13 12.86 19.10
C ILE A 275 6.85 14.37 19.17
N GLN A 276 7.89 15.18 19.28
CA GLN A 276 7.77 16.64 19.33
C GLN A 276 7.14 17.21 18.05
N LYS A 277 7.66 16.81 16.87
CA LYS A 277 7.11 17.23 15.56
C LYS A 277 5.64 16.86 15.39
N SER A 278 5.25 15.67 15.84
CA SER A 278 3.87 15.18 15.71
C SER A 278 2.94 15.62 16.84
N LYS A 279 3.46 16.27 17.87
CA LYS A 279 2.73 16.63 19.12
C LYS A 279 2.02 15.41 19.75
N PHE A 280 2.59 14.21 19.54
CA PHE A 280 2.01 12.97 20.03
C PHE A 280 2.18 12.85 21.55
N LYS A 281 1.15 12.32 22.22
CA LYS A 281 1.19 11.96 23.64
C LYS A 281 0.90 10.46 23.76
N GLY A 282 1.86 9.70 24.26
CA GLY A 282 1.73 8.25 24.47
C GLY A 282 1.86 7.91 25.96
N HIS A 283 1.24 6.82 26.39
CA HIS A 283 1.29 6.31 27.76
C HIS A 283 2.16 5.06 27.90
N THR A 284 2.52 4.43 26.77
CA THR A 284 3.29 3.18 26.76
C THR A 284 4.54 3.35 25.91
N LEU A 285 5.68 3.00 26.49
CA LEU A 285 6.95 2.88 25.79
C LEU A 285 7.24 1.39 25.53
N CYS A 286 7.63 1.09 24.29
CA CYS A 286 7.88 -0.30 23.87
C CYS A 286 9.26 -0.36 23.19
N LEU A 287 10.16 -1.18 23.73
CA LEU A 287 11.43 -1.50 23.09
C LEU A 287 11.29 -2.85 22.37
N LYS A 288 11.63 -2.88 21.09
CA LYS A 288 11.60 -4.07 20.25
C LYS A 288 13.01 -4.40 19.78
N ILE A 289 13.45 -5.62 20.02
CA ILE A 289 14.75 -6.14 19.58
C ILE A 289 14.52 -7.34 18.69
N LYS A 290 15.12 -7.32 17.49
CA LYS A 290 15.13 -8.46 16.56
C LYS A 290 16.53 -9.03 16.48
N PHE A 291 16.64 -10.34 16.69
CA PHE A 291 17.89 -11.08 16.63
C PHE A 291 18.25 -11.52 15.20
N ALA A 292 19.46 -12.09 15.03
CA ALA A 292 19.97 -12.56 13.75
C ALA A 292 19.11 -13.66 13.10
N ASP A 293 18.47 -14.50 13.90
CA ASP A 293 17.54 -15.56 13.49
C ASP A 293 16.12 -15.04 13.20
N PHE A 294 15.93 -13.72 13.20
CA PHE A 294 14.65 -13.03 13.07
C PHE A 294 13.65 -13.24 14.21
N THR A 295 14.03 -13.94 15.29
CA THR A 295 13.23 -13.92 16.51
C THR A 295 13.18 -12.50 17.09
N GLN A 296 12.10 -12.18 17.79
CA GLN A 296 11.84 -10.85 18.27
C GLN A 296 11.33 -10.88 19.71
N ILE A 297 11.87 -9.98 20.53
CA ILE A 297 11.35 -9.69 21.86
C ILE A 297 10.84 -8.24 21.91
N THR A 298 9.87 -8.02 22.80
CA THR A 298 9.22 -6.72 22.99
C THR A 298 9.04 -6.49 24.47
#